data_3177af7c36f1c0066f5c117fab3e7f2e
#
_entry.id   3177af7c36f1c0066f5c117fab3e7f2e
#
_cell.length_a   1.000
_cell.length_b   1.000
_cell.length_c   1.000
_cell.angle_alpha   90.00
_cell.angle_beta   90.00
_cell.angle_gamma   90.00
#
_symmetry.space_group_name_H-M   'P 1'
#
loop_
_entity.id
_entity.type
_entity.pdbx_description
1 polymer ?
#
loop_
_entity_poly.entity_id
_entity_poly.type
_entity_poly.pdbx_seq_one_letter_code
_entity_poly.pdbx_strand_id
1 'polypeptide(L)'
;MPLIEIFAQNKKASLAAILQAAIILMMMAIAFRQFIDEAIFYAIEIVLSAIFLKVLFFDLKKETKKEHKYSVYFFAPLLALVQLAWIAQKMFQAESIAYFIAVLAAFFLFVAGYKLLFGRNYTPAAVLLSSDKIAVVETGYDIRSFATAARHIVETDKRLPEGKEVKISIKKSFFGKKTAKII
;
A
#
# COMPACT_ATOMS: atom_id res chain seq x y z
N MET A 1 -12.25 -21.56 6.43
CA MET A 1 -11.04 -20.76 6.48
C MET A 1 -10.69 -20.50 7.94
N PRO A 2 -9.52 -20.88 8.43
CA PRO A 2 -9.20 -20.66 9.82
C PRO A 2 -9.15 -19.16 10.12
N LEU A 3 -9.74 -18.76 11.24
CA LEU A 3 -9.74 -17.37 11.76
C LEU A 3 -8.34 -16.70 11.68
N ILE A 4 -7.29 -17.51 11.82
CA ILE A 4 -5.88 -17.08 11.75
C ILE A 4 -5.54 -16.40 10.42
N GLU A 5 -6.08 -16.85 9.27
CA GLU A 5 -5.78 -16.23 7.97
C GLU A 5 -6.48 -14.90 7.79
N ILE A 6 -7.69 -14.73 8.33
CA ILE A 6 -8.41 -13.45 8.32
C ILE A 6 -7.66 -12.41 9.16
N PHE A 7 -7.17 -12.80 10.34
CA PHE A 7 -6.34 -11.92 11.18
C PHE A 7 -5.02 -11.56 10.51
N ALA A 8 -4.36 -12.49 9.82
CA ALA A 8 -3.12 -12.22 9.10
C ALA A 8 -3.32 -11.24 7.93
N GLN A 9 -4.42 -11.33 7.20
CA GLN A 9 -4.74 -10.40 6.10
C GLN A 9 -5.03 -8.99 6.61
N ASN A 10 -5.79 -8.87 7.71
CA ASN A 10 -6.06 -7.58 8.35
C ASN A 10 -4.76 -6.96 8.89
N LYS A 11 -3.86 -7.78 9.44
CA LYS A 11 -2.58 -7.31 9.96
C LYS A 11 -1.66 -6.76 8.86
N LYS A 12 -1.59 -7.40 7.68
CA LYS A 12 -0.85 -6.86 6.53
C LYS A 12 -1.37 -5.50 6.09
N ALA A 13 -2.69 -5.36 6.01
CA ALA A 13 -3.34 -4.09 5.65
C ALA A 13 -3.03 -3.00 6.69
N SER A 14 -3.10 -3.32 7.98
CA SER A 14 -2.78 -2.39 9.06
C SER A 14 -1.31 -1.95 9.03
N LEU A 15 -0.37 -2.88 8.82
CA LEU A 15 1.06 -2.55 8.70
C LEU A 15 1.34 -1.65 7.50
N ALA A 16 0.72 -1.91 6.35
CA ALA A 16 0.83 -1.05 5.18
C ALA A 16 0.22 0.34 5.42
N ALA A 17 -0.89 0.43 6.13
CA ALA A 17 -1.50 1.71 6.52
C ALA A 17 -0.58 2.51 7.45
N ILE A 18 0.12 1.86 8.39
CA ILE A 18 1.12 2.52 9.26
C ILE A 18 2.27 3.10 8.41
N LEU A 19 2.78 2.36 7.41
CA LEU A 19 3.82 2.86 6.51
C LEU A 19 3.35 4.07 5.70
N GLN A 20 2.12 4.03 5.18
CA GLN A 20 1.53 5.15 4.45
C GLN A 20 1.33 6.36 5.35
N ALA A 21 0.80 6.16 6.56
CA ALA A 21 0.61 7.23 7.54
C ALA A 21 1.95 7.86 7.95
N ALA A 22 3.00 7.07 8.15
CA ALA A 22 4.33 7.60 8.47
C ALA A 22 4.87 8.49 7.35
N ILE A 23 4.73 8.08 6.06
CA ILE A 23 5.12 8.91 4.91
C ILE A 23 4.33 10.23 4.88
N ILE A 24 3.02 10.15 5.06
CA ILE A 24 2.15 11.35 5.06
C ILE A 24 2.56 12.30 6.20
N LEU A 25 2.78 11.78 7.41
CA LEU A 25 3.18 12.59 8.56
C LEU A 25 4.56 13.23 8.36
N MET A 26 5.55 12.52 7.80
CA MET A 26 6.84 13.10 7.43
C MET A 26 6.68 14.20 6.38
N MET A 27 5.88 13.99 5.35
CA MET A 27 5.59 15.01 4.35
C MET A 27 4.90 16.24 4.95
N MET A 28 3.97 16.05 5.88
CA MET A 28 3.33 17.15 6.62
C MET A 28 4.36 17.89 7.49
N ALA A 29 5.23 17.19 8.19
CA ALA A 29 6.29 17.82 8.98
C ALA A 29 7.20 18.70 8.11
N ILE A 30 7.58 18.23 6.91
CA ILE A 30 8.36 19.00 5.94
C ILE A 30 7.57 20.24 5.48
N ALA A 31 6.29 20.09 5.15
CA ALA A 31 5.45 21.19 4.67
C ALA A 31 5.24 22.30 5.73
N PHE A 32 5.12 21.89 7.00
CA PHE A 32 4.91 22.82 8.12
C PHE A 32 6.18 23.15 8.89
N ARG A 33 7.36 22.81 8.35
CA ARG A 33 8.65 22.96 9.03
C ARG A 33 8.89 24.38 9.58
N GLN A 34 8.49 25.43 8.86
CA GLN A 34 8.64 26.82 9.28
C GLN A 34 7.88 27.18 10.60
N PHE A 35 6.89 26.35 10.98
CA PHE A 35 6.09 26.54 12.19
C PHE A 35 6.53 25.61 13.34
N ILE A 36 7.52 24.75 13.09
CA ILE A 36 7.98 23.73 14.05
C ILE A 36 9.41 24.06 14.46
N ASP A 37 9.68 24.00 15.76
CA ASP A 37 11.05 24.10 16.28
C ASP A 37 11.96 23.05 15.62
N GLU A 38 13.20 23.44 15.30
CA GLU A 38 14.12 22.59 14.56
C GLU A 38 14.42 21.26 15.30
N ALA A 39 14.58 21.30 16.62
CA ALA A 39 14.83 20.09 17.42
C ALA A 39 13.62 19.16 17.44
N ILE A 40 12.41 19.74 17.54
CA ILE A 40 11.16 18.97 17.49
C ILE A 40 10.98 18.34 16.10
N PHE A 41 11.27 19.08 15.02
CA PHE A 41 11.22 18.57 13.67
C PHE A 41 12.13 17.34 13.49
N TYR A 42 13.41 17.45 13.90
CA TYR A 42 14.33 16.30 13.82
C TYR A 42 13.86 15.11 14.66
N ALA A 43 13.33 15.36 15.85
CA ALA A 43 12.81 14.29 16.69
C ALA A 43 11.65 13.55 16.00
N ILE A 44 10.72 14.27 15.37
CA ILE A 44 9.61 13.69 14.59
C ILE A 44 10.15 12.83 13.45
N GLU A 45 11.07 13.36 12.64
CA GLU A 45 11.62 12.66 11.48
C GLU A 45 12.37 11.38 11.88
N ILE A 46 13.17 11.42 12.95
CA ILE A 46 13.90 10.26 13.47
C ILE A 46 12.92 9.19 13.96
N VAL A 47 11.93 9.57 14.76
CA VAL A 47 10.96 8.63 15.33
C VAL A 47 10.12 7.99 14.22
N LEU A 48 9.59 8.78 13.28
CA LEU A 48 8.79 8.26 12.17
C LEU A 48 9.62 7.36 11.25
N SER A 49 10.86 7.73 10.94
CA SER A 49 11.78 6.90 10.15
C SER A 49 12.11 5.59 10.86
N ALA A 50 12.35 5.60 12.16
CA ALA A 50 12.61 4.39 12.95
C ALA A 50 11.39 3.45 12.97
N ILE A 51 10.18 3.99 13.19
CA ILE A 51 8.93 3.22 13.12
C ILE A 51 8.77 2.64 11.72
N PHE A 52 8.96 3.43 10.68
CA PHE A 52 8.85 3.01 9.29
C PHE A 52 9.79 1.84 8.97
N LEU A 53 11.08 1.97 9.30
CA LEU A 53 12.07 0.93 9.06
C LEU A 53 11.76 -0.35 9.84
N LYS A 54 11.37 -0.23 11.12
CA LYS A 54 10.94 -1.37 11.92
C LYS A 54 9.77 -2.09 11.28
N VAL A 55 8.72 -1.36 10.94
CA VAL A 55 7.51 -1.95 10.35
C VAL A 55 7.82 -2.58 8.99
N LEU A 56 8.58 -1.90 8.12
CA LEU A 56 8.90 -2.41 6.79
C LEU A 56 9.76 -3.67 6.85
N PHE A 57 10.89 -3.64 7.58
CA PHE A 57 11.87 -4.72 7.52
C PHE A 57 11.64 -5.86 8.50
N PHE A 58 10.93 -5.62 9.59
CA PHE A 58 10.69 -6.65 10.60
C PHE A 58 9.24 -7.13 10.62
N ASP A 59 8.27 -6.24 10.79
CA ASP A 59 6.88 -6.64 11.01
C ASP A 59 6.23 -7.08 9.70
N LEU A 60 6.33 -6.30 8.65
CA LEU A 60 5.75 -6.63 7.34
C LEU A 60 6.44 -7.84 6.69
N LYS A 61 7.75 -8.03 6.93
CA LYS A 61 8.49 -9.21 6.44
C LYS A 61 7.93 -10.51 7.00
N LYS A 62 7.56 -10.54 8.28
CA LYS A 62 6.95 -11.73 8.92
C LYS A 62 5.63 -12.11 8.26
N GLU A 63 4.86 -11.12 7.84
CA GLU A 63 3.52 -11.31 7.30
C GLU A 63 3.50 -11.55 5.77
N THR A 64 4.45 -10.98 5.03
CA THR A 64 4.44 -11.04 3.55
C THR A 64 5.40 -12.07 2.95
N LYS A 65 6.35 -12.57 3.74
CA LYS A 65 7.31 -13.63 3.34
C LYS A 65 7.87 -13.41 1.91
N LYS A 66 7.47 -14.26 0.96
CA LYS A 66 7.97 -14.22 -0.44
C LYS A 66 7.64 -12.93 -1.19
N GLU A 67 6.56 -12.26 -0.83
CA GLU A 67 6.14 -11.00 -1.49
C GLU A 67 6.75 -9.75 -0.83
N HIS A 68 7.49 -9.92 0.29
CA HIS A 68 8.12 -8.81 1.01
C HIS A 68 8.96 -7.90 0.12
N LYS A 69 9.70 -8.46 -0.83
CA LYS A 69 10.52 -7.69 -1.78
C LYS A 69 9.73 -6.60 -2.52
N TYR A 70 8.49 -6.87 -2.89
CA TYR A 70 7.64 -5.87 -3.57
C TYR A 70 7.21 -4.75 -2.64
N SER A 71 6.98 -5.05 -1.36
CA SER A 71 6.74 -4.02 -0.36
C SER A 71 7.98 -3.14 -0.15
N VAL A 72 9.17 -3.73 -0.10
CA VAL A 72 10.43 -2.99 -0.01
C VAL A 72 10.62 -2.12 -1.25
N TYR A 73 10.43 -2.66 -2.46
CA TYR A 73 10.55 -1.91 -3.72
C TYR A 73 9.55 -0.75 -3.84
N PHE A 74 8.44 -0.82 -3.13
CA PHE A 74 7.47 0.28 -3.07
C PHE A 74 7.78 1.28 -1.97
N PHE A 75 7.93 0.82 -0.74
CA PHE A 75 7.99 1.71 0.42
C PHE A 75 9.38 2.32 0.66
N ALA A 76 10.48 1.59 0.41
CA ALA A 76 11.82 2.13 0.66
C ALA A 76 12.18 3.32 -0.26
N PRO A 77 11.89 3.29 -1.58
CA PRO A 77 12.10 4.48 -2.42
C PRO A 77 11.19 5.64 -2.04
N LEU A 78 9.95 5.38 -1.56
CA LEU A 78 9.08 6.46 -1.08
C LEU A 78 9.69 7.16 0.15
N LEU A 79 10.24 6.40 1.10
CA LEU A 79 10.97 7.00 2.22
C LEU A 79 12.17 7.82 1.71
N ALA A 80 12.95 7.26 0.77
CA ALA A 80 14.09 7.99 0.19
C ALA A 80 13.66 9.30 -0.50
N LEU A 81 12.53 9.30 -1.23
CA LEU A 81 11.97 10.50 -1.83
C LEU A 81 11.60 11.57 -0.79
N VAL A 82 11.00 11.16 0.34
CA VAL A 82 10.70 12.09 1.45
C VAL A 82 11.98 12.71 1.99
N GLN A 83 13.00 11.88 2.27
CA GLN A 83 14.27 12.39 2.81
C GLN A 83 15.01 13.30 1.80
N LEU A 84 15.00 12.94 0.51
CA LEU A 84 15.56 13.78 -0.54
C LEU A 84 14.81 15.11 -0.68
N ALA A 85 13.49 15.09 -0.58
CA ALA A 85 12.68 16.30 -0.57
C ALA A 85 13.06 17.21 0.60
N TRP A 86 13.22 16.67 1.80
CA TRP A 86 13.66 17.44 2.95
C TRP A 86 15.06 18.05 2.76
N ILE A 87 16.05 17.25 2.29
CA ILE A 87 17.40 17.73 2.01
C ILE A 87 17.38 18.86 0.96
N ALA A 88 16.62 18.67 -0.12
CA ALA A 88 16.48 19.66 -1.18
C ALA A 88 15.84 20.96 -0.65
N GLN A 89 14.81 20.87 0.18
CA GLN A 89 14.20 22.04 0.82
C GLN A 89 15.23 22.82 1.64
N LYS A 90 16.06 22.12 2.42
CA LYS A 90 17.10 22.74 3.24
C LYS A 90 18.20 23.39 2.39
N MET A 91 18.66 22.70 1.35
CA MET A 91 19.77 23.18 0.50
C MET A 91 19.38 24.37 -0.38
N PHE A 92 18.17 24.34 -0.92
CA PHE A 92 17.71 25.36 -1.90
C PHE A 92 16.79 26.41 -1.27
N GLN A 93 16.55 26.33 0.05
CA GLN A 93 15.59 27.18 0.77
C GLN A 93 14.23 27.24 0.04
N ALA A 94 13.83 26.11 -0.51
CA ALA A 94 12.69 25.99 -1.39
C ALA A 94 11.38 25.93 -0.61
N GLU A 95 10.80 27.08 -0.29
CA GLU A 95 9.50 27.20 0.40
C GLU A 95 8.34 27.50 -0.56
N SER A 96 8.59 27.44 -1.86
CA SER A 96 7.60 27.77 -2.86
C SER A 96 6.58 26.64 -3.06
N ILE A 97 5.33 27.01 -3.38
CA ILE A 97 4.28 26.05 -3.76
C ILE A 97 4.73 25.18 -4.94
N ALA A 98 5.51 25.73 -5.88
CA ALA A 98 6.06 24.97 -7.00
C ALA A 98 6.94 23.81 -6.56
N TYR A 99 7.73 23.97 -5.49
CA TYR A 99 8.52 22.89 -4.91
C TYR A 99 7.63 21.73 -4.42
N PHE A 100 6.58 22.02 -3.65
CA PHE A 100 5.66 21.00 -3.16
C PHE A 100 4.92 20.28 -4.30
N ILE A 101 4.53 21.01 -5.34
CA ILE A 101 3.94 20.42 -6.54
C ILE A 101 4.94 19.46 -7.21
N ALA A 102 6.21 19.86 -7.35
CA ALA A 102 7.24 19.01 -7.93
C ALA A 102 7.47 17.72 -7.11
N VAL A 103 7.51 17.82 -5.78
CA VAL A 103 7.62 16.65 -4.88
C VAL A 103 6.42 15.74 -5.05
N LEU A 104 5.19 16.25 -5.04
CA LEU A 104 3.98 15.47 -5.28
C LEU A 104 4.00 14.79 -6.65
N ALA A 105 4.42 15.52 -7.70
CA ALA A 105 4.56 14.95 -9.04
C ALA A 105 5.55 13.78 -9.07
N ALA A 106 6.69 13.90 -8.37
CA ALA A 106 7.67 12.82 -8.24
C ALA A 106 7.07 11.58 -7.56
N PHE A 107 6.25 11.74 -6.51
CA PHE A 107 5.52 10.65 -5.87
C PHE A 107 4.56 9.96 -6.83
N PHE A 108 3.75 10.71 -7.58
CA PHE A 108 2.82 10.14 -8.56
C PHE A 108 3.55 9.39 -9.67
N LEU A 109 4.63 9.96 -10.19
CA LEU A 109 5.47 9.32 -11.21
C LEU A 109 6.09 8.03 -10.68
N PHE A 110 6.57 8.03 -9.43
CA PHE A 110 7.08 6.82 -8.80
C PHE A 110 6.01 5.73 -8.67
N VAL A 111 4.82 6.07 -8.17
CA VAL A 111 3.70 5.11 -8.03
C VAL A 111 3.28 4.56 -9.39
N ALA A 112 3.19 5.41 -10.41
CA ALA A 112 2.90 4.99 -11.78
C ALA A 112 3.98 4.06 -12.33
N GLY A 113 5.26 4.42 -12.17
CA GLY A 113 6.40 3.60 -12.57
C GLY A 113 6.44 2.25 -11.85
N TYR A 114 6.20 2.23 -10.53
CA TYR A 114 6.09 0.99 -9.78
C TYR A 114 4.98 0.09 -10.32
N LYS A 115 3.80 0.67 -10.62
CA LYS A 115 2.68 -0.08 -11.18
C LYS A 115 3.01 -0.66 -12.55
N LEU A 116 3.74 0.06 -13.40
CA LEU A 116 4.18 -0.43 -14.71
C LEU A 116 5.19 -1.58 -14.59
N LEU A 117 6.14 -1.48 -13.67
CA LEU A 117 7.24 -2.46 -13.53
C LEU A 117 6.83 -3.70 -12.75
N PHE A 118 6.07 -3.54 -11.67
CA PHE A 118 5.77 -4.60 -10.70
C PHE A 118 4.28 -4.88 -10.55
N GLY A 119 3.43 -4.05 -11.13
CA GLY A 119 1.97 -4.19 -11.02
C GLY A 119 1.45 -5.46 -11.69
N ARG A 120 0.29 -5.91 -11.21
CA ARG A 120 -0.46 -7.00 -11.84
C ARG A 120 -1.93 -6.65 -11.95
N ASN A 121 -2.59 -7.17 -12.97
CA ASN A 121 -4.00 -6.89 -13.26
C ASN A 121 -4.96 -7.85 -12.54
N TYR A 122 -4.43 -8.68 -11.66
CA TYR A 122 -5.21 -9.62 -10.86
C TYR A 122 -4.77 -9.59 -9.40
N THR A 123 -5.69 -9.98 -8.53
CA THR A 123 -5.44 -10.15 -7.08
C THR A 123 -5.73 -11.59 -6.70
N PRO A 124 -4.87 -12.26 -5.93
CA PRO A 124 -5.20 -13.55 -5.35
C PRO A 124 -6.33 -13.38 -4.34
N ALA A 125 -7.29 -14.27 -4.39
CA ALA A 125 -8.43 -14.28 -3.49
C ALA A 125 -8.71 -15.71 -3.03
N ALA A 126 -9.16 -15.87 -1.78
CA ALA A 126 -9.60 -17.16 -1.27
C ALA A 126 -11.11 -17.30 -1.39
N VAL A 127 -11.57 -18.45 -1.85
CA VAL A 127 -13.01 -18.77 -1.92
C VAL A 127 -13.53 -19.01 -0.51
N LEU A 128 -14.51 -18.20 -0.07
CA LEU A 128 -15.18 -18.40 1.23
C LEU A 128 -16.38 -19.33 1.10
N LEU A 129 -17.22 -19.08 0.10
CA LEU A 129 -18.43 -19.84 -0.18
C LEU A 129 -18.60 -19.91 -1.70
N SER A 130 -19.13 -20.99 -2.21
CA SER A 130 -19.42 -21.13 -3.63
C SER A 130 -20.67 -21.94 -3.88
N SER A 131 -21.49 -21.46 -4.81
CA SER A 131 -22.56 -22.21 -5.47
C SER A 131 -22.21 -22.44 -6.95
N ASP A 132 -23.13 -23.02 -7.72
CA ASP A 132 -22.87 -23.35 -9.13
C ASP A 132 -22.71 -22.10 -10.02
N LYS A 133 -23.24 -20.95 -9.61
CA LYS A 133 -23.23 -19.72 -10.41
C LYS A 133 -22.49 -18.54 -9.75
N ILE A 134 -22.30 -18.60 -8.43
CA ILE A 134 -21.78 -17.47 -7.67
C ILE A 134 -20.80 -17.99 -6.61
N ALA A 135 -19.68 -17.29 -6.48
CA ALA A 135 -18.74 -17.50 -5.38
C ALA A 135 -18.50 -16.20 -4.60
N VAL A 136 -18.40 -16.31 -3.30
CA VAL A 136 -17.92 -15.24 -2.42
C VAL A 136 -16.43 -15.47 -2.21
N VAL A 137 -15.63 -14.50 -2.59
CA VAL A 137 -14.17 -14.57 -2.46
C VAL A 137 -13.65 -13.41 -1.62
N GLU A 138 -12.60 -13.63 -0.87
CA GLU A 138 -11.95 -12.63 -0.04
C GLU A 138 -10.55 -12.33 -0.57
N THR A 139 -10.30 -11.05 -0.85
CA THR A 139 -8.95 -10.56 -1.19
C THR A 139 -8.23 -10.12 0.06
N GLY A 140 -6.92 -10.35 0.13
CA GLY A 140 -6.04 -9.71 1.09
C GLY A 140 -5.48 -8.38 0.59
N TYR A 141 -4.69 -7.71 1.44
CA TYR A 141 -3.86 -6.59 0.99
C TYR A 141 -2.81 -7.06 -0.01
N ASP A 142 -2.77 -6.42 -1.18
CA ASP A 142 -1.84 -6.73 -2.25
C ASP A 142 -1.30 -5.45 -2.89
N ILE A 143 -0.03 -5.15 -2.63
CA ILE A 143 0.63 -3.93 -3.12
C ILE A 143 0.80 -3.92 -4.63
N ARG A 144 0.90 -5.09 -5.28
CA ARG A 144 1.10 -5.19 -6.73
C ARG A 144 -0.15 -4.87 -7.54
N SER A 145 -1.32 -5.25 -7.03
CA SER A 145 -2.62 -4.92 -7.65
C SER A 145 -3.27 -3.68 -7.04
N PHE A 146 -2.66 -3.08 -6.01
CA PHE A 146 -3.24 -2.00 -5.20
C PHE A 146 -4.62 -2.38 -4.63
N ALA A 147 -4.80 -3.67 -4.33
CA ALA A 147 -6.02 -4.17 -3.73
C ALA A 147 -5.95 -4.07 -2.21
N THR A 148 -7.07 -3.67 -1.63
CA THR A 148 -7.32 -3.72 -0.18
C THR A 148 -8.03 -5.01 0.18
N ALA A 149 -7.94 -5.43 1.44
CA ALA A 149 -8.72 -6.54 1.95
C ALA A 149 -10.22 -6.23 1.80
N ALA A 150 -10.92 -7.09 1.07
CA ALA A 150 -12.35 -6.94 0.80
C ALA A 150 -12.98 -8.27 0.37
N ARG A 151 -14.30 -8.39 0.57
CA ARG A 151 -15.09 -9.50 0.04
C ARG A 151 -15.73 -9.08 -1.26
N HIS A 152 -15.72 -10.00 -2.22
CA HIS A 152 -16.29 -9.81 -3.55
C HIS A 152 -17.20 -10.98 -3.89
N ILE A 153 -18.32 -10.66 -4.52
CA ILE A 153 -19.18 -11.66 -5.17
C ILE A 153 -18.71 -11.74 -6.62
N VAL A 154 -18.40 -12.94 -7.08
CA VAL A 154 -17.93 -13.22 -8.43
C VAL A 154 -18.79 -14.29 -9.08
N GLU A 155 -19.08 -14.14 -10.37
CA GLU A 155 -19.73 -15.17 -11.14
C GLU A 155 -18.76 -16.31 -11.44
N THR A 156 -19.28 -17.53 -11.41
CA THR A 156 -18.51 -18.76 -11.73
C THR A 156 -19.41 -19.73 -12.50
N ASP A 157 -18.81 -20.50 -13.38
CA ASP A 157 -19.50 -21.53 -14.16
C ASP A 157 -19.53 -22.90 -13.44
N LYS A 158 -18.89 -23.00 -12.30
CA LYS A 158 -18.84 -24.23 -11.50
C LYS A 158 -18.60 -23.93 -10.03
N ARG A 159 -19.04 -24.84 -9.19
CA ARG A 159 -18.77 -24.80 -7.76
C ARG A 159 -17.28 -24.90 -7.50
N LEU A 160 -16.75 -23.98 -6.73
CA LEU A 160 -15.34 -23.92 -6.34
C LEU A 160 -15.19 -24.46 -4.90
N PRO A 161 -14.14 -25.23 -4.62
CA PRO A 161 -13.86 -25.68 -3.26
C PRO A 161 -13.58 -24.48 -2.33
N GLU A 162 -14.13 -24.52 -1.12
CA GLU A 162 -13.83 -23.54 -0.09
C GLU A 162 -12.34 -23.56 0.26
N GLY A 163 -11.75 -22.39 0.52
CA GLY A 163 -10.32 -22.22 0.76
C GLY A 163 -9.44 -22.25 -0.49
N LYS A 164 -9.98 -22.55 -1.68
CA LYS A 164 -9.20 -22.51 -2.92
C LYS A 164 -8.77 -21.10 -3.25
N GLU A 165 -7.49 -20.93 -3.60
CA GLU A 165 -6.99 -19.67 -4.16
C GLU A 165 -7.44 -19.52 -5.62
N VAL A 166 -8.00 -18.37 -5.94
CA VAL A 166 -8.39 -17.96 -7.30
C VAL A 166 -7.80 -16.60 -7.61
N LYS A 167 -7.58 -16.33 -8.89
CA LYS A 167 -7.16 -15.01 -9.37
C LYS A 167 -8.40 -14.24 -9.80
N ILE A 168 -8.58 -13.05 -9.26
CA ILE A 168 -9.70 -12.18 -9.65
C ILE A 168 -9.19 -10.88 -10.23
N SER A 169 -9.88 -10.39 -11.25
CA SER A 169 -9.72 -9.04 -11.78
C SER A 169 -10.79 -8.14 -11.19
N ILE A 170 -10.38 -7.05 -10.57
CA ILE A 170 -11.29 -6.06 -9.98
C ILE A 170 -11.28 -4.83 -10.88
N LYS A 171 -12.38 -4.61 -11.62
CA LYS A 171 -12.57 -3.38 -12.38
C LYS A 171 -13.37 -2.39 -11.54
N LYS A 172 -12.82 -1.20 -11.33
CA LYS A 172 -13.54 -0.07 -10.74
C LYS A 172 -14.18 0.73 -11.88
N SER A 173 -15.51 0.84 -11.89
CA SER A 173 -16.19 1.80 -12.76
C SER A 173 -16.02 3.21 -12.21
N PHE A 174 -16.06 4.21 -13.07
CA PHE A 174 -15.99 5.64 -12.72
C PHE A 174 -17.08 6.04 -11.70
N PHE A 175 -18.23 5.36 -11.70
CA PHE A 175 -19.35 5.56 -10.75
C PHE A 175 -19.28 4.67 -9.50
N GLY A 176 -18.10 4.18 -9.12
CA GLY A 176 -17.90 3.44 -7.87
C GLY A 176 -18.35 1.97 -7.87
N LYS A 177 -18.99 1.48 -8.93
CA LYS A 177 -19.37 0.07 -9.05
C LYS A 177 -18.13 -0.79 -9.27
N LYS A 178 -17.86 -1.69 -8.33
CA LYS A 178 -16.75 -2.65 -8.44
C LYS A 178 -17.30 -3.95 -9.02
N THR A 179 -16.77 -4.40 -10.15
CA THR A 179 -17.05 -5.73 -10.69
C THR A 179 -15.81 -6.59 -10.53
N ALA A 180 -15.96 -7.75 -9.93
CA ALA A 180 -14.90 -8.74 -9.78
C ALA A 180 -15.22 -9.95 -10.68
N LYS A 181 -14.21 -10.43 -11.42
CA LYS A 181 -14.33 -11.63 -12.28
C LYS A 181 -13.16 -12.56 -11.99
N ILE A 182 -13.42 -13.86 -12.01
CA ILE A 182 -12.37 -14.89 -11.96
C ILE A 182 -11.67 -14.90 -13.32
N ILE A 183 -10.33 -15.03 -13.29
CA ILE A 183 -9.49 -15.11 -14.48
C ILE A 183 -8.86 -16.51 -14.53
#